data_2bfa72b7d9c3ee5dc7ed3f28ab5c7a66
#
_entry.id   2bfa72b7d9c3ee5dc7ed3f28ab5c7a66
#
_cell.length_a   1.000
_cell.length_b   1.000
_cell.length_c   1.000
_cell.angle_alpha   90.00
_cell.angle_beta   90.00
_cell.angle_gamma   90.00
#
_symmetry.space_group_name_H-M   'P 1'
#
loop_
_entity.id
_entity.type
_entity.pdbx_description
1 polymer ?
#
loop_
_entity_poly.entity_id
_entity_poly.type
_entity_poly.pdbx_seq_one_letter_code
_entity_poly.pdbx_strand_id
1 'polypeptide(L)'
;MFSTSNLSPQQLSAFTALALSVPIGLGSWWILPSWKMALLIFIVIFMGSYLLVRRVLESFIYRKIKLIYKVIYQTKATKREETYYKYILPQKGIDEVREDVEQWAKQKKAEIEMLKTNEVYRKEFLQNLAHEFKTPIFAIQGYVDTLLQGAMDDEDTRKRFLENTSRNVERMVNLLEDLDEISRLESGEQPLYPTSFVVQDLIKDAFEALSIKTNTKNIRCSIKKGCESPVSVYADKEKILQVIINLLDNATKYGKQDGSIIASIYLMDEGHVLIEFSDDGIGISEEHLPRIFERFYRTDQGRSRDKGGSGLGLAICKHIIEAHGKTIHVRSKKEVGTTIGFILDSQKTNDH
;
A
#
# COMPACT_ATOMS: atom_id res chain seq x y z
N MET A 1 52.77 -3.99 -10.74
CA MET A 1 51.67 -3.86 -11.69
C MET A 1 50.68 -2.83 -11.14
N PHE A 2 50.77 -1.60 -11.59
CA PHE A 2 49.88 -0.50 -11.09
C PHE A 2 48.46 -0.78 -11.62
N SER A 3 47.52 -1.00 -10.71
CA SER A 3 46.10 -1.12 -11.05
C SER A 3 45.61 0.22 -11.58
N THR A 4 45.32 0.32 -12.87
CA THR A 4 44.84 1.52 -13.56
C THR A 4 43.32 1.76 -13.37
N SER A 5 42.67 1.01 -12.51
CA SER A 5 41.20 0.96 -12.45
C SER A 5 40.52 2.11 -11.70
N ASN A 6 41.26 2.99 -11.01
CA ASN A 6 40.69 4.08 -10.19
C ASN A 6 41.45 5.41 -10.24
N LEU A 7 42.07 5.75 -11.36
CA LEU A 7 42.74 7.02 -11.50
C LEU A 7 41.75 8.16 -11.80
N SER A 8 41.77 9.23 -11.01
CA SER A 8 41.00 10.42 -11.30
C SER A 8 41.43 11.06 -12.63
N PRO A 9 40.59 11.82 -13.33
CA PRO A 9 40.94 12.53 -14.55
C PRO A 9 42.16 13.43 -14.38
N GLN A 10 42.37 14.00 -13.19
CA GLN A 10 43.55 14.83 -12.82
C GLN A 10 44.81 13.99 -12.74
N GLN A 11 44.76 12.83 -12.11
CA GLN A 11 45.88 11.90 -12.00
C GLN A 11 46.27 11.36 -13.38
N LEU A 12 45.27 10.99 -14.20
CA LEU A 12 45.53 10.47 -15.55
C LEU A 12 46.18 11.58 -16.43
N SER A 13 45.73 12.83 -16.32
CA SER A 13 46.32 13.98 -17.02
C SER A 13 47.76 14.25 -16.55
N ALA A 14 48.05 14.10 -15.26
CA ALA A 14 49.39 14.27 -14.71
C ALA A 14 50.34 13.16 -15.18
N PHE A 15 49.87 11.87 -15.15
CA PHE A 15 50.69 10.76 -15.66
C PHE A 15 50.98 10.83 -17.14
N THR A 16 50.00 11.23 -17.98
CA THR A 16 50.21 11.41 -19.42
C THR A 16 51.12 12.58 -19.70
N ALA A 17 51.01 13.69 -18.97
CA ALA A 17 51.91 14.85 -19.09
C ALA A 17 53.35 14.48 -18.70
N LEU A 18 53.54 13.71 -17.62
CA LEU A 18 54.87 13.20 -17.21
C LEU A 18 55.47 12.27 -18.28
N ALA A 19 54.65 11.35 -18.78
CA ALA A 19 55.13 10.37 -19.79
C ALA A 19 55.58 11.04 -21.09
N LEU A 20 55.00 12.18 -21.45
CA LEU A 20 55.36 12.97 -22.63
C LEU A 20 56.55 13.92 -22.35
N SER A 21 56.56 14.61 -21.18
CA SER A 21 57.55 15.66 -20.89
C SER A 21 58.92 15.10 -20.46
N VAL A 22 59.01 13.94 -19.80
CA VAL A 22 60.27 13.34 -19.32
C VAL A 22 61.18 12.97 -20.49
N PRO A 23 60.76 12.18 -21.51
CA PRO A 23 61.64 11.86 -22.63
C PRO A 23 62.10 13.09 -23.42
N ILE A 24 61.23 14.06 -23.60
CA ILE A 24 61.58 15.30 -24.36
C ILE A 24 62.51 16.16 -23.52
N GLY A 25 62.32 16.28 -22.21
CA GLY A 25 63.21 17.00 -21.30
C GLY A 25 64.60 16.38 -21.24
N LEU A 26 64.70 15.03 -21.17
CA LEU A 26 65.97 14.32 -21.21
C LEU A 26 66.69 14.46 -22.58
N GLY A 27 65.95 14.36 -23.68
CA GLY A 27 66.49 14.57 -25.02
C GLY A 27 66.98 15.98 -25.23
N SER A 28 66.28 17.01 -24.75
CA SER A 28 66.68 18.40 -24.83
C SER A 28 67.92 18.71 -24.00
N TRP A 29 68.10 18.07 -22.85
CA TRP A 29 69.31 18.21 -22.02
C TRP A 29 70.58 17.69 -22.73
N TRP A 30 70.45 16.69 -23.57
CA TRP A 30 71.56 16.10 -24.32
C TRP A 30 71.96 16.98 -25.52
N ILE A 31 71.05 17.74 -26.09
CA ILE A 31 71.25 18.54 -27.30
C ILE A 31 71.61 20.01 -26.97
N LEU A 32 71.16 20.57 -25.83
CA LEU A 32 71.31 21.95 -25.49
C LEU A 32 72.44 22.17 -24.51
N PRO A 33 73.24 23.31 -24.70
CA PRO A 33 74.39 23.57 -23.85
C PRO A 33 74.00 24.07 -22.43
N SER A 34 72.73 24.37 -22.18
CA SER A 34 72.27 24.94 -20.90
C SER A 34 71.16 24.12 -20.29
N TRP A 35 71.38 23.58 -19.07
CA TRP A 35 70.38 22.84 -18.31
C TRP A 35 69.13 23.66 -18.00
N LYS A 36 69.25 24.99 -17.89
CA LYS A 36 68.13 25.92 -17.68
C LYS A 36 67.12 25.90 -18.83
N MET A 37 67.60 25.81 -20.07
CA MET A 37 66.78 25.72 -21.28
C MET A 37 66.06 24.38 -21.36
N ALA A 38 66.72 23.29 -21.01
CA ALA A 38 66.09 21.98 -20.95
C ALA A 38 64.95 21.89 -19.89
N LEU A 39 65.18 22.50 -18.72
CA LEU A 39 64.17 22.59 -17.67
C LEU A 39 62.97 23.43 -18.11
N LEU A 40 63.19 24.57 -18.79
CA LEU A 40 62.13 25.41 -19.32
C LEU A 40 61.26 24.65 -20.34
N ILE A 41 61.89 23.94 -21.27
CA ILE A 41 61.21 23.10 -22.26
C ILE A 41 60.38 22.01 -21.55
N PHE A 42 60.94 21.34 -20.55
CA PHE A 42 60.20 20.33 -19.76
C PHE A 42 58.96 20.95 -19.10
N ILE A 43 59.08 22.12 -18.43
CA ILE A 43 57.94 22.77 -17.77
C ILE A 43 56.87 23.18 -18.77
N VAL A 44 57.26 23.76 -19.92
CA VAL A 44 56.30 24.20 -20.95
C VAL A 44 55.55 23.01 -21.55
N ILE A 45 56.22 21.92 -21.86
CA ILE A 45 55.60 20.72 -22.40
C ILE A 45 54.71 20.02 -21.35
N PHE A 46 55.19 19.92 -20.10
CA PHE A 46 54.41 19.34 -19.02
C PHE A 46 53.11 20.12 -18.81
N MET A 47 53.22 21.46 -18.66
CA MET A 47 52.02 22.31 -18.44
C MET A 47 51.08 22.29 -19.63
N GLY A 48 51.59 22.38 -20.87
CA GLY A 48 50.78 22.32 -22.09
C GLY A 48 50.06 21.00 -22.27
N SER A 49 50.77 19.89 -22.10
CA SER A 49 50.17 18.54 -22.22
C SER A 49 49.17 18.26 -21.07
N TYR A 50 49.47 18.66 -19.83
CA TYR A 50 48.55 18.54 -18.70
C TYR A 50 47.24 19.28 -18.96
N LEU A 51 47.30 20.57 -19.34
CA LEU A 51 46.11 21.37 -19.61
C LEU A 51 45.30 20.83 -20.78
N LEU A 52 45.98 20.40 -21.84
CA LEU A 52 45.29 19.84 -23.03
C LEU A 52 44.58 18.52 -22.73
N VAL A 53 45.28 17.58 -22.12
CA VAL A 53 44.71 16.25 -21.79
C VAL A 53 43.58 16.42 -20.79
N ARG A 54 43.77 17.26 -19.76
CA ARG A 54 42.72 17.53 -18.78
C ARG A 54 41.46 18.08 -19.45
N ARG A 55 41.60 19.10 -20.34
CA ARG A 55 40.46 19.69 -21.04
C ARG A 55 39.74 18.70 -21.99
N VAL A 56 40.49 17.84 -22.67
CA VAL A 56 39.94 16.81 -23.55
C VAL A 56 39.19 15.78 -22.75
N LEU A 57 39.78 15.27 -21.65
CA LEU A 57 39.14 14.29 -20.78
C LEU A 57 37.87 14.85 -20.14
N GLU A 58 37.93 16.03 -19.55
CA GLU A 58 36.77 16.68 -18.93
C GLU A 58 35.66 16.87 -19.95
N SER A 59 35.94 17.35 -21.17
CA SER A 59 34.95 17.52 -22.24
C SER A 59 34.37 16.21 -22.73
N PHE A 60 35.20 15.15 -22.85
CA PHE A 60 34.79 13.85 -23.32
C PHE A 60 33.87 13.15 -22.29
N ILE A 61 34.29 13.11 -21.04
CA ILE A 61 33.53 12.54 -19.93
C ILE A 61 32.20 13.29 -19.76
N TYR A 62 32.25 14.61 -19.77
CA TYR A 62 31.07 15.45 -19.67
C TYR A 62 30.03 15.14 -20.77
N ARG A 63 30.47 14.96 -22.02
CA ARG A 63 29.59 14.60 -23.13
C ARG A 63 28.95 13.23 -22.95
N LYS A 64 29.68 12.26 -22.42
CA LYS A 64 29.17 10.89 -22.14
C LYS A 64 28.16 10.90 -20.99
N ILE A 65 28.45 11.61 -19.91
CA ILE A 65 27.56 11.79 -18.77
C ILE A 65 26.25 12.44 -19.21
N LYS A 66 26.31 13.50 -19.99
CA LYS A 66 25.14 14.20 -20.53
C LYS A 66 24.22 13.27 -21.34
N LEU A 67 24.80 12.34 -22.10
CA LEU A 67 24.03 11.33 -22.85
C LEU A 67 23.31 10.35 -21.91
N ILE A 68 23.96 9.86 -20.85
CA ILE A 68 23.36 8.96 -19.87
C ILE A 68 22.19 9.65 -19.16
N TYR A 69 22.39 10.87 -18.69
CA TYR A 69 21.31 11.65 -18.08
C TYR A 69 20.14 11.89 -19.03
N LYS A 70 20.42 12.19 -20.29
CA LYS A 70 19.37 12.38 -21.30
C LYS A 70 18.49 11.13 -21.43
N VAL A 71 19.07 9.93 -21.42
CA VAL A 71 18.32 8.66 -21.51
C VAL A 71 17.49 8.41 -20.26
N ILE A 72 18.07 8.63 -19.05
CA ILE A 72 17.40 8.40 -17.78
C ILE A 72 16.16 9.31 -17.62
N TYR A 73 16.25 10.54 -18.10
CA TYR A 73 15.22 11.55 -17.84
C TYR A 73 14.29 11.85 -19.03
N GLN A 74 14.57 11.38 -20.23
CA GLN A 74 13.64 11.50 -21.36
C GLN A 74 12.27 10.86 -21.10
N THR A 75 12.17 10.02 -20.07
CA THR A 75 10.91 9.37 -19.66
C THR A 75 9.99 10.24 -18.78
N LYS A 76 10.43 11.42 -18.28
CA LYS A 76 9.65 12.26 -17.34
C LYS A 76 9.89 13.78 -17.42
N ALA A 77 10.32 14.34 -18.56
CA ALA A 77 10.69 15.75 -18.64
C ALA A 77 9.50 16.71 -18.44
N THR A 78 9.40 17.30 -17.27
CA THR A 78 8.70 18.57 -17.03
C THR A 78 9.58 19.75 -17.40
N LYS A 79 8.99 20.90 -17.85
CA LYS A 79 9.71 22.13 -18.23
C LYS A 79 10.72 22.62 -17.18
N ARG A 80 10.52 22.28 -15.90
CA ARG A 80 11.38 22.65 -14.78
C ARG A 80 12.70 21.88 -14.77
N GLU A 81 12.69 20.65 -15.27
CA GLU A 81 13.85 19.76 -15.37
C GLU A 81 14.75 20.13 -16.53
N GLU A 82 14.21 20.67 -17.63
CA GLU A 82 15.00 21.17 -18.77
C GLU A 82 15.96 22.28 -18.37
N THR A 83 15.56 23.16 -17.44
CA THR A 83 16.38 24.23 -16.88
C THR A 83 17.49 23.68 -15.98
N TYR A 84 17.20 22.65 -15.20
CA TYR A 84 18.17 21.94 -14.35
C TYR A 84 19.30 21.32 -15.19
N TYR A 85 18.95 20.69 -16.32
CA TYR A 85 19.92 20.09 -17.24
C TYR A 85 20.83 21.10 -17.93
N LYS A 86 20.30 22.27 -18.19
CA LYS A 86 21.04 23.29 -18.93
C LYS A 86 22.05 24.06 -18.06
N TYR A 87 21.75 24.23 -16.78
CA TYR A 87 22.52 25.13 -15.90
C TYR A 87 23.20 24.45 -14.70
N ILE A 88 22.66 23.35 -14.16
CA ILE A 88 23.15 22.72 -12.94
C ILE A 88 24.03 21.49 -13.23
N LEU A 89 23.67 20.69 -14.21
CA LEU A 89 24.40 19.48 -14.58
C LEU A 89 25.88 19.72 -14.99
N PRO A 90 26.25 20.84 -15.64
CA PRO A 90 27.64 21.13 -15.99
C PRO A 90 28.62 21.20 -14.82
N GLN A 91 28.14 21.30 -13.60
CA GLN A 91 28.97 21.51 -12.40
C GLN A 91 29.12 20.26 -11.53
N LYS A 92 28.38 19.19 -11.79
CA LYS A 92 28.43 17.96 -11.00
C LYS A 92 29.63 17.06 -11.33
N GLY A 93 30.30 16.58 -10.29
CA GLY A 93 31.40 15.61 -10.42
C GLY A 93 30.89 14.20 -10.79
N ILE A 94 31.80 13.34 -11.25
CA ILE A 94 31.49 11.95 -11.66
C ILE A 94 30.90 11.14 -10.47
N ASP A 95 31.38 11.39 -9.26
CA ASP A 95 30.93 10.68 -8.06
C ASP A 95 29.48 11.03 -7.70
N GLU A 96 29.11 12.30 -7.80
CA GLU A 96 27.71 12.73 -7.61
C GLU A 96 26.76 12.13 -8.65
N VAL A 97 27.25 12.03 -9.90
CA VAL A 97 26.48 11.40 -10.99
C VAL A 97 26.24 9.91 -10.71
N ARG A 98 27.25 9.22 -10.16
CA ARG A 98 27.13 7.82 -9.77
C ARG A 98 26.08 7.65 -8.67
N GLU A 99 26.09 8.49 -7.65
CA GLU A 99 25.11 8.47 -6.56
C GLU A 99 23.69 8.72 -7.08
N ASP A 100 23.50 9.72 -7.96
CA ASP A 100 22.21 10.01 -8.58
C ASP A 100 21.68 8.81 -9.39
N VAL A 101 22.56 8.15 -10.16
CA VAL A 101 22.19 6.95 -10.96
C VAL A 101 21.85 5.76 -10.06
N GLU A 102 22.62 5.52 -9.00
CA GLU A 102 22.36 4.46 -8.03
C GLU A 102 21.03 4.69 -7.30
N GLN A 103 20.76 5.93 -6.89
CA GLN A 103 19.50 6.30 -6.26
C GLN A 103 18.31 6.11 -7.22
N TRP A 104 18.45 6.57 -8.46
CA TRP A 104 17.43 6.37 -9.49
C TRP A 104 17.17 4.88 -9.76
N ALA A 105 18.22 4.07 -9.89
CA ALA A 105 18.11 2.63 -10.10
C ALA A 105 17.38 1.95 -8.93
N LYS A 106 17.68 2.37 -7.70
CA LYS A 106 17.00 1.88 -6.49
C LYS A 106 15.52 2.24 -6.47
N GLN A 107 15.19 3.50 -6.82
CA GLN A 107 13.79 3.95 -6.93
C GLN A 107 13.03 3.18 -8.02
N LYS A 108 13.64 3.00 -9.19
CA LYS A 108 13.03 2.25 -10.29
C LYS A 108 12.83 0.78 -9.96
N LYS A 109 13.77 0.16 -9.26
CA LYS A 109 13.61 -1.20 -8.77
C LYS A 109 12.44 -1.32 -7.81
N ALA A 110 12.32 -0.39 -6.85
CA ALA A 110 11.19 -0.35 -5.91
C ALA A 110 9.84 -0.14 -6.63
N GLU A 111 9.80 0.76 -7.64
CA GLU A 111 8.60 0.98 -8.46
C GLU A 111 8.19 -0.28 -9.22
N ILE A 112 9.15 -0.97 -9.84
CA ILE A 112 8.90 -2.24 -10.57
C ILE A 112 8.39 -3.33 -9.61
N GLU A 113 9.00 -3.47 -8.43
CA GLU A 113 8.54 -4.43 -7.41
C GLU A 113 7.11 -4.12 -6.95
N MET A 114 6.80 -2.83 -6.72
CA MET A 114 5.46 -2.39 -6.36
C MET A 114 4.44 -2.69 -7.48
N LEU A 115 4.80 -2.41 -8.75
CA LEU A 115 3.93 -2.73 -9.89
C LEU A 115 3.68 -4.23 -10.03
N LYS A 116 4.70 -5.07 -9.86
CA LYS A 116 4.55 -6.53 -9.87
C LYS A 116 3.66 -7.02 -8.74
N THR A 117 3.85 -6.48 -7.55
CA THR A 117 3.01 -6.80 -6.39
C THR A 117 1.54 -6.43 -6.66
N ASN A 118 1.29 -5.25 -7.21
CA ASN A 118 -0.07 -4.82 -7.59
C ASN A 118 -0.67 -5.71 -8.69
N GLU A 119 0.13 -6.17 -9.66
CA GLU A 119 -0.33 -7.12 -10.69
C GLU A 119 -0.75 -8.46 -10.08
N VAL A 120 0.03 -8.99 -9.13
CA VAL A 120 -0.30 -10.22 -8.41
C VAL A 120 -1.61 -10.04 -7.63
N TYR A 121 -1.75 -8.97 -6.86
CA TYR A 121 -2.98 -8.66 -6.12
C TYR A 121 -4.20 -8.53 -7.04
N ARG A 122 -4.06 -7.86 -8.19
CA ARG A 122 -5.13 -7.74 -9.17
C ARG A 122 -5.55 -9.09 -9.74
N LYS A 123 -4.59 -9.95 -10.03
CA LYS A 123 -4.86 -11.32 -10.53
C LYS A 123 -5.58 -12.16 -9.48
N GLU A 124 -5.09 -12.17 -8.25
CA GLU A 124 -5.73 -12.88 -7.13
C GLU A 124 -7.14 -12.35 -6.86
N PHE A 125 -7.34 -11.03 -6.91
CA PHE A 125 -8.66 -10.42 -6.78
C PHE A 125 -9.64 -10.94 -7.84
N LEU A 126 -9.25 -10.94 -9.13
CA LEU A 126 -10.12 -11.43 -10.21
C LEU A 126 -10.39 -12.93 -10.10
N GLN A 127 -9.43 -13.73 -9.67
CA GLN A 127 -9.61 -15.17 -9.45
C GLN A 127 -10.58 -15.44 -8.30
N ASN A 128 -10.44 -14.75 -7.18
CA ASN A 128 -11.32 -14.89 -6.03
C ASN A 128 -12.73 -14.41 -6.35
N LEU A 129 -12.88 -13.30 -7.06
CA LEU A 129 -14.15 -12.80 -7.55
C LEU A 129 -14.87 -13.82 -8.41
N ALA A 130 -14.18 -14.38 -9.41
CA ALA A 130 -14.75 -15.41 -10.28
C ALA A 130 -15.18 -16.64 -9.48
N HIS A 131 -14.43 -17.04 -8.46
CA HIS A 131 -14.76 -18.16 -7.60
C HIS A 131 -16.01 -17.90 -6.73
N GLU A 132 -16.10 -16.70 -6.12
CA GLU A 132 -17.23 -16.31 -5.27
C GLU A 132 -18.54 -16.16 -6.09
N PHE A 133 -18.47 -15.78 -7.37
CA PHE A 133 -19.64 -15.80 -8.27
C PHE A 133 -20.00 -17.18 -8.77
N LYS A 134 -19.02 -18.01 -9.10
CA LYS A 134 -19.23 -19.33 -9.69
C LYS A 134 -20.02 -20.25 -8.77
N THR A 135 -19.76 -20.20 -7.48
CA THR A 135 -20.42 -21.06 -6.48
C THR A 135 -21.93 -20.84 -6.42
N PRO A 136 -22.47 -19.62 -6.19
CA PRO A 136 -23.91 -19.39 -6.17
C PRO A 136 -24.56 -19.62 -7.54
N ILE A 137 -23.91 -19.27 -8.65
CA ILE A 137 -24.44 -19.51 -10.01
C ILE A 137 -24.70 -21.01 -10.24
N PHE A 138 -23.71 -21.85 -9.94
CA PHE A 138 -23.91 -23.31 -10.12
C PHE A 138 -24.94 -23.91 -9.15
N ALA A 139 -25.04 -23.35 -7.93
CA ALA A 139 -26.08 -23.77 -7.00
C ALA A 139 -27.47 -23.42 -7.54
N ILE A 140 -27.67 -22.18 -8.04
CA ILE A 140 -28.91 -21.75 -8.68
C ILE A 140 -29.24 -22.64 -9.86
N GLN A 141 -28.26 -22.85 -10.76
CA GLN A 141 -28.44 -23.73 -11.91
C GLN A 141 -28.88 -25.14 -11.50
N GLY A 142 -28.21 -25.77 -10.52
CA GLY A 142 -28.54 -27.08 -10.04
C GLY A 142 -29.96 -27.18 -9.44
N TYR A 143 -30.39 -26.16 -8.67
CA TYR A 143 -31.76 -26.12 -8.13
C TYR A 143 -32.80 -25.99 -9.25
N VAL A 144 -32.57 -25.11 -10.22
CA VAL A 144 -33.46 -24.90 -11.36
C VAL A 144 -33.54 -26.16 -12.23
N ASP A 145 -32.40 -26.78 -12.57
CA ASP A 145 -32.35 -28.00 -13.38
C ASP A 145 -33.10 -29.16 -12.69
N THR A 146 -32.93 -29.29 -11.37
CA THR A 146 -33.64 -30.33 -10.59
C THR A 146 -35.15 -30.08 -10.58
N LEU A 147 -35.60 -28.84 -10.44
CA LEU A 147 -37.01 -28.49 -10.53
C LEU A 147 -37.59 -28.84 -11.92
N LEU A 148 -36.88 -28.52 -12.99
CA LEU A 148 -37.29 -28.80 -14.37
C LEU A 148 -37.33 -30.29 -14.68
N GLN A 149 -36.52 -31.11 -13.99
CA GLN A 149 -36.48 -32.58 -14.15
C GLN A 149 -37.54 -33.34 -13.35
N GLY A 150 -38.53 -32.64 -12.79
CA GLY A 150 -39.70 -33.26 -12.14
C GLY A 150 -39.85 -33.00 -10.65
N ALA A 151 -38.88 -32.32 -10.00
CA ALA A 151 -39.04 -31.95 -8.58
C ALA A 151 -40.07 -30.83 -8.35
N MET A 152 -40.67 -30.28 -9.40
CA MET A 152 -41.75 -29.29 -9.28
C MET A 152 -43.05 -29.86 -8.69
N ASP A 153 -43.28 -31.16 -8.81
CA ASP A 153 -44.50 -31.82 -8.34
C ASP A 153 -44.48 -32.01 -6.81
N ASP A 154 -43.32 -32.06 -6.19
CA ASP A 154 -43.17 -32.11 -4.74
C ASP A 154 -43.13 -30.70 -4.14
N GLU A 155 -44.16 -30.32 -3.41
CA GLU A 155 -44.35 -28.97 -2.87
C GLU A 155 -43.23 -28.57 -1.92
N ASP A 156 -42.77 -29.46 -1.04
CA ASP A 156 -41.72 -29.17 -0.05
C ASP A 156 -40.36 -28.96 -0.74
N THR A 157 -40.03 -29.81 -1.70
CA THR A 157 -38.81 -29.72 -2.48
C THR A 157 -38.81 -28.46 -3.36
N ARG A 158 -39.93 -28.16 -4.01
CA ARG A 158 -40.13 -26.95 -4.81
C ARG A 158 -39.89 -25.70 -3.97
N LYS A 159 -40.57 -25.58 -2.83
CA LYS A 159 -40.41 -24.45 -1.92
C LYS A 159 -38.97 -24.28 -1.44
N ARG A 160 -38.35 -25.35 -0.96
CA ARG A 160 -36.97 -25.36 -0.48
C ARG A 160 -35.97 -24.94 -1.56
N PHE A 161 -36.13 -25.39 -2.81
CA PHE A 161 -35.21 -25.05 -3.89
C PHE A 161 -35.39 -23.60 -4.37
N LEU A 162 -36.62 -23.10 -4.41
CA LEU A 162 -36.90 -21.69 -4.70
C LEU A 162 -36.33 -20.79 -3.61
N GLU A 163 -36.47 -21.11 -2.33
CA GLU A 163 -35.87 -20.37 -1.21
C GLU A 163 -34.35 -20.40 -1.26
N ASN A 164 -33.75 -21.55 -1.61
CA ASN A 164 -32.30 -21.66 -1.78
C ASN A 164 -31.81 -20.83 -2.99
N THR A 165 -32.57 -20.82 -4.07
CA THR A 165 -32.28 -19.99 -5.24
C THR A 165 -32.34 -18.52 -4.86
N SER A 166 -33.38 -18.05 -4.19
CA SER A 166 -33.52 -16.66 -3.71
C SER A 166 -32.34 -16.25 -2.82
N ARG A 167 -31.96 -17.08 -1.85
CA ARG A 167 -30.81 -16.83 -0.98
C ARG A 167 -29.47 -16.68 -1.75
N ASN A 168 -29.27 -17.50 -2.81
CA ASN A 168 -28.07 -17.37 -3.62
C ASN A 168 -28.07 -16.12 -4.50
N VAL A 169 -29.25 -15.71 -5.00
CA VAL A 169 -29.39 -14.42 -5.72
C VAL A 169 -29.12 -13.24 -4.79
N GLU A 170 -29.71 -13.20 -3.59
CA GLU A 170 -29.42 -12.15 -2.58
C GLU A 170 -27.92 -12.09 -2.25
N ARG A 171 -27.26 -13.26 -2.09
CA ARG A 171 -25.81 -13.30 -1.88
C ARG A 171 -25.04 -12.67 -3.03
N MET A 172 -25.46 -12.89 -4.28
CA MET A 172 -24.81 -12.29 -5.46
C MET A 172 -25.03 -10.76 -5.52
N VAL A 173 -26.24 -10.29 -5.16
CA VAL A 173 -26.53 -8.85 -5.08
C VAL A 173 -25.64 -8.19 -4.05
N ASN A 174 -25.56 -8.74 -2.83
CA ASN A 174 -24.69 -8.19 -1.78
C ASN A 174 -23.20 -8.18 -2.19
N LEU A 175 -22.73 -9.20 -2.92
CA LEU A 175 -21.37 -9.23 -3.47
C LEU A 175 -21.13 -8.11 -4.48
N LEU A 176 -22.11 -7.80 -5.33
CA LEU A 176 -22.02 -6.72 -6.31
C LEU A 176 -22.02 -5.35 -5.62
N GLU A 177 -22.87 -5.16 -4.61
CA GLU A 177 -22.93 -3.92 -3.82
C GLU A 177 -21.61 -3.68 -3.07
N ASP A 178 -21.07 -4.71 -2.39
CA ASP A 178 -19.77 -4.66 -1.73
C ASP A 178 -18.64 -4.26 -2.69
N LEU A 179 -18.65 -4.82 -3.92
CA LEU A 179 -17.66 -4.56 -4.95
C LEU A 179 -17.75 -3.14 -5.50
N ASP A 180 -18.98 -2.66 -5.77
CA ASP A 180 -19.23 -1.30 -6.25
C ASP A 180 -18.77 -0.28 -5.20
N GLU A 181 -19.05 -0.53 -3.93
CA GLU A 181 -18.61 0.32 -2.84
C GLU A 181 -17.09 0.40 -2.72
N ILE A 182 -16.40 -0.74 -2.74
CA ILE A 182 -14.94 -0.77 -2.74
C ILE A 182 -14.38 0.03 -3.93
N SER A 183 -14.97 -0.15 -5.13
CA SER A 183 -14.54 0.56 -6.33
C SER A 183 -14.67 2.07 -6.19
N ARG A 184 -15.80 2.54 -5.63
CA ARG A 184 -16.04 3.97 -5.40
C ARG A 184 -15.12 4.57 -4.32
N LEU A 185 -14.88 3.83 -3.25
CA LEU A 185 -13.96 4.26 -2.19
C LEU A 185 -12.51 4.36 -2.69
N GLU A 186 -12.07 3.44 -3.57
CA GLU A 186 -10.71 3.44 -4.13
C GLU A 186 -10.48 4.51 -5.18
N SER A 187 -11.48 4.79 -6.00
CA SER A 187 -11.39 5.86 -7.00
C SER A 187 -11.38 7.26 -6.37
N GLY A 188 -11.74 7.37 -5.08
CA GLY A 188 -11.93 8.66 -4.42
C GLY A 188 -13.13 9.46 -4.97
N GLU A 189 -14.00 8.80 -5.75
CA GLU A 189 -15.15 9.44 -6.37
C GLU A 189 -16.31 9.67 -5.38
N GLN A 190 -16.29 8.98 -4.24
CA GLN A 190 -17.32 9.11 -3.24
C GLN A 190 -16.95 10.16 -2.21
N PRO A 191 -17.59 11.36 -2.25
CA PRO A 191 -17.37 12.37 -1.20
C PRO A 191 -17.93 11.85 0.12
N LEU A 192 -17.18 12.06 1.21
CA LEU A 192 -17.66 11.86 2.56
C LEU A 192 -18.51 13.06 2.98
N TYR A 193 -19.53 12.81 3.79
CA TYR A 193 -20.38 13.84 4.38
C TYR A 193 -20.24 13.85 5.92
N PRO A 194 -19.11 14.38 6.45
CA PRO A 194 -18.84 14.32 7.88
C PRO A 194 -19.84 15.17 8.66
N THR A 195 -20.36 14.61 9.72
CA THR A 195 -21.26 15.27 10.69
C THR A 195 -20.81 14.94 12.10
N SER A 196 -21.22 15.75 13.07
CA SER A 196 -20.99 15.47 14.48
C SER A 196 -22.10 14.60 15.04
N PHE A 197 -21.72 13.52 15.73
CA PHE A 197 -22.66 12.60 16.39
C PHE A 197 -22.03 11.94 17.62
N VAL A 198 -22.89 11.46 18.53
CA VAL A 198 -22.45 10.70 19.71
C VAL A 198 -22.19 9.24 19.29
N VAL A 199 -20.98 8.76 19.47
CA VAL A 199 -20.58 7.42 19.01
C VAL A 199 -21.29 6.31 19.77
N GLN A 200 -21.59 6.47 21.06
CA GLN A 200 -22.32 5.50 21.85
C GLN A 200 -23.73 5.22 21.32
N ASP A 201 -24.39 6.24 20.81
CA ASP A 201 -25.74 6.07 20.26
C ASP A 201 -25.68 5.27 18.96
N LEU A 202 -24.70 5.57 18.08
CA LEU A 202 -24.48 4.81 16.86
C LEU A 202 -24.15 3.32 17.12
N ILE A 203 -23.38 3.05 18.19
CA ILE A 203 -23.08 1.67 18.61
C ILE A 203 -24.34 0.96 19.12
N LYS A 204 -25.21 1.64 19.88
CA LYS A 204 -26.49 1.05 20.33
C LYS A 204 -27.41 0.73 19.16
N ASP A 205 -27.53 1.65 18.19
CA ASP A 205 -28.29 1.43 16.95
C ASP A 205 -27.79 0.17 16.21
N ALA A 206 -26.48 0.00 16.12
CA ALA A 206 -25.87 -1.18 15.49
C ALA A 206 -26.11 -2.47 16.28
N PHE A 207 -26.07 -2.44 17.62
CA PHE A 207 -26.43 -3.58 18.47
C PHE A 207 -27.88 -3.99 18.29
N GLU A 208 -28.79 -3.02 18.18
CA GLU A 208 -30.21 -3.27 17.94
C GLU A 208 -30.46 -3.90 16.56
N ALA A 209 -29.80 -3.37 15.52
CA ALA A 209 -29.89 -3.89 14.15
C ALA A 209 -29.44 -5.36 14.05
N LEU A 210 -28.46 -5.80 14.84
CA LEU A 210 -27.95 -7.16 14.84
C LEU A 210 -28.53 -8.06 15.94
N SER A 211 -29.49 -7.56 16.74
CA SER A 211 -30.08 -8.26 17.88
C SER A 211 -30.61 -9.65 17.54
N ILE A 212 -31.29 -9.81 16.41
CA ILE A 212 -31.81 -11.13 15.97
C ILE A 212 -30.66 -12.12 15.76
N LYS A 213 -29.57 -11.71 15.09
CA LYS A 213 -28.42 -12.58 14.83
C LYS A 213 -27.65 -12.91 16.10
N THR A 214 -27.43 -11.95 17.00
CA THR A 214 -26.70 -12.17 18.26
C THR A 214 -27.50 -13.05 19.21
N ASN A 215 -28.83 -12.91 19.25
CA ASN A 215 -29.71 -13.74 20.08
C ASN A 215 -29.72 -15.20 19.63
N THR A 216 -29.55 -15.52 18.34
CA THR A 216 -29.47 -16.94 17.89
C THR A 216 -28.30 -17.69 18.52
N LYS A 217 -27.22 -16.99 18.88
CA LYS A 217 -26.04 -17.52 19.56
C LYS A 217 -25.96 -17.13 21.03
N ASN A 218 -26.98 -16.45 21.57
CA ASN A 218 -26.99 -15.89 22.93
C ASN A 218 -25.74 -15.03 23.25
N ILE A 219 -25.28 -14.22 22.25
CA ILE A 219 -24.13 -13.34 22.40
C ILE A 219 -24.57 -12.04 23.07
N ARG A 220 -23.89 -11.65 24.13
CA ARG A 220 -24.13 -10.39 24.85
C ARG A 220 -23.34 -9.24 24.24
N CYS A 221 -24.02 -8.21 23.77
CA CYS A 221 -23.43 -6.96 23.27
C CYS A 221 -23.50 -5.88 24.36
N SER A 222 -22.40 -5.22 24.65
CA SER A 222 -22.37 -4.15 25.65
C SER A 222 -21.28 -3.11 25.37
N ILE A 223 -21.50 -1.89 25.86
CA ILE A 223 -20.45 -0.88 25.97
C ILE A 223 -19.68 -1.15 27.26
N LYS A 224 -18.36 -1.05 27.20
CA LYS A 224 -17.45 -1.28 28.32
C LYS A 224 -17.78 -0.34 29.46
N LYS A 225 -17.79 -0.86 30.70
CA LYS A 225 -18.01 -0.07 31.88
C LYS A 225 -16.97 1.05 32.01
N GLY A 226 -17.45 2.29 32.19
CA GLY A 226 -16.64 3.51 32.17
C GLY A 226 -16.49 4.19 30.82
N CYS A 227 -17.10 3.63 29.74
CA CYS A 227 -17.17 4.23 28.41
C CYS A 227 -18.58 4.71 28.04
N GLU A 228 -19.48 4.83 29.02
CA GLU A 228 -20.87 5.19 28.79
C GLU A 228 -21.09 6.70 28.58
N SER A 229 -20.15 7.53 29.06
CA SER A 229 -20.24 8.99 28.89
C SER A 229 -20.24 9.36 27.41
N PRO A 230 -21.18 10.22 26.97
CA PRO A 230 -21.29 10.60 25.54
C PRO A 230 -19.98 11.19 25.01
N VAL A 231 -19.50 10.65 23.90
CA VAL A 231 -18.31 11.16 23.17
C VAL A 231 -18.76 11.54 21.78
N SER A 232 -18.61 12.83 21.43
CA SER A 232 -18.91 13.32 20.09
C SER A 232 -17.71 13.17 19.18
N VAL A 233 -17.96 12.61 17.98
CA VAL A 233 -16.97 12.43 16.90
C VAL A 233 -17.41 13.16 15.64
N TYR A 234 -16.47 13.49 14.77
CA TYR A 234 -16.73 14.13 13.49
C TYR A 234 -16.33 13.19 12.35
N ALA A 235 -17.32 12.61 11.67
CA ALA A 235 -17.14 11.62 10.62
C ALA A 235 -18.41 11.48 9.77
N ASP A 236 -18.36 10.73 8.68
CA ASP A 236 -19.56 10.31 7.94
C ASP A 236 -20.30 9.23 8.73
N LYS A 237 -21.46 9.64 9.33
CA LYS A 237 -22.23 8.80 10.25
C LYS A 237 -22.70 7.49 9.61
N GLU A 238 -23.14 7.53 8.34
CA GLU A 238 -23.63 6.33 7.63
C GLU A 238 -22.50 5.35 7.35
N LYS A 239 -21.36 5.85 6.92
CA LYS A 239 -20.17 5.03 6.66
C LYS A 239 -19.58 4.43 7.94
N ILE A 240 -19.56 5.18 9.03
CA ILE A 240 -19.12 4.63 10.32
C ILE A 240 -20.12 3.61 10.87
N LEU A 241 -21.42 3.80 10.69
CA LEU A 241 -22.41 2.77 11.03
C LEU A 241 -22.15 1.46 10.27
N GLN A 242 -21.87 1.56 8.99
CA GLN A 242 -21.52 0.42 8.15
C GLN A 242 -20.25 -0.31 8.64
N VAL A 243 -19.19 0.44 9.02
CA VAL A 243 -18.01 -0.15 9.65
C VAL A 243 -18.39 -0.93 10.90
N ILE A 244 -19.18 -0.32 11.80
CA ILE A 244 -19.60 -0.95 13.06
C ILE A 244 -20.41 -2.21 12.77
N ILE A 245 -21.38 -2.17 11.87
CA ILE A 245 -22.20 -3.35 11.49
C ILE A 245 -21.32 -4.47 10.95
N ASN A 246 -20.37 -4.19 10.07
CA ASN A 246 -19.46 -5.19 9.51
C ASN A 246 -18.56 -5.83 10.60
N LEU A 247 -18.06 -5.05 11.54
CA LEU A 247 -17.27 -5.55 12.66
C LEU A 247 -18.10 -6.43 13.59
N LEU A 248 -19.32 -6.01 13.91
CA LEU A 248 -20.24 -6.75 14.77
C LEU A 248 -20.77 -8.03 14.09
N ASP A 249 -21.04 -8.01 12.79
CA ASP A 249 -21.45 -9.20 12.04
C ASP A 249 -20.32 -10.24 12.04
N ASN A 250 -19.08 -9.82 11.83
CA ASN A 250 -17.91 -10.68 11.95
C ASN A 250 -17.74 -11.24 13.36
N ALA A 251 -17.85 -10.41 14.40
CA ALA A 251 -17.76 -10.83 15.79
C ALA A 251 -18.87 -11.84 16.15
N THR A 252 -20.08 -11.63 15.63
CA THR A 252 -21.21 -12.56 15.83
C THR A 252 -20.98 -13.88 15.09
N LYS A 253 -20.48 -13.83 13.88
CA LYS A 253 -20.24 -14.99 13.03
C LYS A 253 -19.17 -15.92 13.60
N TYR A 254 -18.07 -15.34 14.08
CA TYR A 254 -16.92 -16.08 14.61
C TYR A 254 -16.93 -16.19 16.14
N GLY A 255 -17.88 -15.51 16.80
CA GLY A 255 -18.12 -15.61 18.24
C GLY A 255 -18.54 -17.00 18.70
N LYS A 256 -18.32 -17.27 19.97
CA LYS A 256 -18.75 -18.50 20.67
C LYS A 256 -20.24 -18.44 21.03
N GLN A 257 -20.84 -19.60 21.25
CA GLN A 257 -22.14 -19.69 21.91
C GLN A 257 -22.02 -19.10 23.32
N ASP A 258 -23.02 -18.35 23.76
CA ASP A 258 -23.06 -17.65 25.05
C ASP A 258 -21.90 -16.63 25.24
N GLY A 259 -21.31 -16.17 24.13
CA GLY A 259 -20.16 -15.26 24.10
C GLY A 259 -20.50 -13.81 24.38
N SER A 260 -19.51 -12.93 24.20
CA SER A 260 -19.66 -11.50 24.43
C SER A 260 -18.98 -10.65 23.35
N ILE A 261 -19.59 -9.51 23.04
CA ILE A 261 -19.02 -8.46 22.19
C ILE A 261 -19.03 -7.18 23.02
N ILE A 262 -17.84 -6.57 23.19
CA ILE A 262 -17.65 -5.39 24.03
C ILE A 262 -17.16 -4.24 23.16
N ALA A 263 -17.88 -3.12 23.11
CA ALA A 263 -17.43 -1.87 22.51
C ALA A 263 -16.74 -1.01 23.57
N SER A 264 -15.54 -0.54 23.27
CA SER A 264 -14.76 0.33 24.15
C SER A 264 -14.45 1.65 23.43
N ILE A 265 -14.57 2.78 24.11
CA ILE A 265 -14.34 4.11 23.57
C ILE A 265 -13.32 4.81 24.48
N TYR A 266 -12.22 5.30 23.91
CA TYR A 266 -11.16 5.96 24.64
C TYR A 266 -10.82 7.31 23.97
N LEU A 267 -10.79 8.35 24.79
CA LEU A 267 -10.20 9.62 24.38
C LEU A 267 -8.68 9.45 24.43
N MET A 268 -8.01 9.57 23.29
CA MET A 268 -6.54 9.41 23.22
C MET A 268 -5.82 10.73 23.53
N ASP A 269 -6.36 11.85 23.00
CA ASP A 269 -5.88 13.22 23.16
C ASP A 269 -7.05 14.19 22.91
N GLU A 270 -6.79 15.51 22.90
CA GLU A 270 -7.82 16.53 22.64
C GLU A 270 -8.46 16.45 21.23
N GLY A 271 -7.96 15.62 20.35
CA GLY A 271 -8.42 15.56 18.95
C GLY A 271 -8.84 14.18 18.47
N HIS A 272 -8.61 13.10 19.22
CA HIS A 272 -8.79 11.73 18.69
C HIS A 272 -9.51 10.81 19.67
N VAL A 273 -10.39 9.98 19.11
CA VAL A 273 -11.16 8.97 19.83
C VAL A 273 -10.85 7.60 19.24
N LEU A 274 -10.39 6.69 20.07
CA LEU A 274 -10.20 5.28 19.73
C LEU A 274 -11.47 4.51 20.04
N ILE A 275 -11.99 3.78 19.07
CA ILE A 275 -13.17 2.92 19.20
C ILE A 275 -12.72 1.49 18.92
N GLU A 276 -12.96 0.57 19.85
CA GLU A 276 -12.57 -0.83 19.75
C GLU A 276 -13.77 -1.75 19.97
N PHE A 277 -13.86 -2.81 19.16
CA PHE A 277 -14.80 -3.91 19.32
C PHE A 277 -14.04 -5.18 19.62
N SER A 278 -14.30 -5.80 20.77
CA SER A 278 -13.65 -7.01 21.24
C SER A 278 -14.66 -8.14 21.34
N ASP A 279 -14.36 -9.29 20.72
CA ASP A 279 -15.09 -10.54 20.90
C ASP A 279 -14.23 -11.59 21.61
N ASP A 280 -14.88 -12.57 22.22
CA ASP A 280 -14.28 -13.74 22.84
C ASP A 280 -14.35 -15.00 21.96
N GLY A 281 -14.41 -14.79 20.62
CA GLY A 281 -14.56 -15.82 19.61
C GLY A 281 -13.35 -16.73 19.45
N ILE A 282 -13.28 -17.35 18.25
CA ILE A 282 -12.21 -18.31 17.92
C ILE A 282 -10.83 -17.66 17.74
N GLY A 283 -10.78 -16.31 17.61
CA GLY A 283 -9.56 -15.58 17.33
C GLY A 283 -8.93 -15.89 15.98
N ILE A 284 -7.83 -15.20 15.71
CA ILE A 284 -7.08 -15.26 14.44
C ILE A 284 -5.62 -15.58 14.77
N SER A 285 -5.01 -16.52 14.04
CA SER A 285 -3.59 -16.81 14.19
C SER A 285 -2.74 -15.67 13.62
N GLU A 286 -1.55 -15.47 14.20
CA GLU A 286 -0.66 -14.35 13.90
C GLU A 286 -0.29 -14.25 12.41
N GLU A 287 -0.13 -15.37 11.73
CA GLU A 287 0.18 -15.46 10.29
C GLU A 287 -0.88 -14.82 9.39
N HIS A 288 -2.15 -14.77 9.85
CA HIS A 288 -3.27 -14.22 9.08
C HIS A 288 -3.50 -12.73 9.35
N LEU A 289 -3.04 -12.20 10.50
CA LEU A 289 -3.32 -10.81 10.91
C LEU A 289 -2.92 -9.75 9.86
N PRO A 290 -1.78 -9.84 9.18
CA PRO A 290 -1.41 -8.86 8.17
C PRO A 290 -2.36 -8.80 6.96
N ARG A 291 -3.12 -9.88 6.72
CA ARG A 291 -3.90 -10.09 5.52
C ARG A 291 -5.42 -9.99 5.70
N ILE A 292 -5.93 -9.90 6.92
CA ILE A 292 -7.39 -9.94 7.19
C ILE A 292 -8.17 -8.79 6.56
N PHE A 293 -7.51 -7.68 6.25
CA PHE A 293 -8.10 -6.53 5.55
C PHE A 293 -7.94 -6.59 4.02
N GLU A 294 -7.31 -7.66 3.49
CA GLU A 294 -7.26 -7.90 2.05
C GLU A 294 -8.62 -8.38 1.54
N ARG A 295 -8.98 -8.00 0.32
CA ARG A 295 -10.23 -8.39 -0.33
C ARG A 295 -10.30 -9.90 -0.55
N PHE A 296 -11.46 -10.50 -0.27
CA PHE A 296 -11.72 -11.94 -0.39
C PHE A 296 -10.82 -12.81 0.50
N TYR A 297 -10.00 -12.21 1.37
CA TYR A 297 -9.17 -12.99 2.25
C TYR A 297 -10.01 -13.67 3.34
N ARG A 298 -9.80 -14.97 3.49
CA ARG A 298 -10.46 -15.78 4.51
C ARG A 298 -9.47 -16.81 5.04
N THR A 299 -9.47 -17.03 6.33
CA THR A 299 -8.72 -18.13 6.95
C THR A 299 -9.37 -19.47 6.58
N ASP A 300 -8.64 -20.59 6.64
CA ASP A 300 -9.15 -21.90 6.30
C ASP A 300 -10.39 -22.31 7.10
N GLN A 301 -10.46 -21.90 8.37
CA GLN A 301 -11.66 -22.08 9.21
C GLN A 301 -12.84 -21.22 8.75
N GLY A 302 -12.57 -20.08 8.09
CA GLY A 302 -13.60 -19.21 7.48
C GLY A 302 -14.13 -19.73 6.15
N ARG A 303 -13.47 -20.70 5.51
CA ARG A 303 -13.88 -21.29 4.21
C ARG A 303 -15.00 -22.32 4.32
N SER A 304 -15.37 -22.75 5.53
CA SER A 304 -16.52 -23.66 5.69
C SER A 304 -17.78 -23.03 5.11
N ARG A 305 -18.52 -23.79 4.28
CA ARG A 305 -19.69 -23.32 3.51
C ARG A 305 -20.82 -22.75 4.40
N ASP A 306 -20.91 -23.20 5.64
CA ASP A 306 -22.00 -22.85 6.58
C ASP A 306 -21.80 -21.47 7.25
N LYS A 307 -20.56 -20.94 7.26
CA LYS A 307 -20.28 -19.64 7.90
C LYS A 307 -20.27 -18.43 6.95
N GLY A 308 -20.84 -18.56 5.76
CA GLY A 308 -20.99 -17.57 4.67
C GLY A 308 -20.39 -16.17 4.89
N GLY A 309 -19.73 -15.62 3.89
CA GLY A 309 -19.20 -14.26 3.88
C GLY A 309 -18.31 -14.06 2.67
N SER A 310 -18.40 -12.89 2.06
CA SER A 310 -17.64 -12.54 0.86
C SER A 310 -16.13 -12.39 1.09
N GLY A 311 -15.72 -12.11 2.33
CA GLY A 311 -14.36 -11.66 2.64
C GLY A 311 -14.10 -10.21 2.21
N LEU A 312 -15.14 -9.44 1.93
CA LEU A 312 -15.06 -8.03 1.57
C LEU A 312 -15.32 -7.09 2.75
N GLY A 313 -16.09 -7.50 3.75
CA GLY A 313 -16.53 -6.62 4.84
C GLY A 313 -15.38 -5.93 5.60
N LEU A 314 -14.29 -6.65 5.94
CA LEU A 314 -13.13 -6.01 6.60
C LEU A 314 -12.34 -5.11 5.65
N ALA A 315 -12.27 -5.44 4.36
CA ALA A 315 -11.68 -4.56 3.35
C ALA A 315 -12.48 -3.25 3.21
N ILE A 316 -13.82 -3.33 3.19
CA ILE A 316 -14.71 -2.15 3.21
C ILE A 316 -14.44 -1.30 4.46
N CYS A 317 -14.37 -1.92 5.65
CA CYS A 317 -14.04 -1.20 6.89
C CYS A 317 -12.73 -0.43 6.75
N LYS A 318 -11.69 -1.07 6.24
CA LYS A 318 -10.39 -0.43 6.02
C LYS A 318 -10.49 0.76 5.07
N HIS A 319 -11.12 0.58 3.90
CA HIS A 319 -11.26 1.66 2.92
C HIS A 319 -12.09 2.85 3.44
N ILE A 320 -13.18 2.60 4.18
CA ILE A 320 -13.96 3.67 4.82
C ILE A 320 -13.09 4.45 5.81
N ILE A 321 -12.35 3.77 6.69
CA ILE A 321 -11.51 4.44 7.68
C ILE A 321 -10.34 5.18 7.01
N GLU A 322 -9.72 4.62 5.99
CA GLU A 322 -8.68 5.28 5.19
C GLU A 322 -9.23 6.51 4.44
N ALA A 323 -10.46 6.47 3.92
CA ALA A 323 -11.12 7.63 3.32
C ALA A 323 -11.33 8.78 4.32
N HIS A 324 -11.50 8.47 5.61
CA HIS A 324 -11.52 9.47 6.70
C HIS A 324 -10.10 9.95 7.10
N GLY A 325 -9.03 9.51 6.41
CA GLY A 325 -7.64 9.84 6.75
C GLY A 325 -7.16 9.18 8.04
N LYS A 326 -7.80 8.09 8.48
CA LYS A 326 -7.52 7.37 9.72
C LYS A 326 -7.06 5.95 9.47
N THR A 327 -6.69 5.25 10.55
CA THR A 327 -6.18 3.87 10.49
C THR A 327 -7.07 2.92 11.27
N ILE A 328 -7.18 1.69 10.78
CA ILE A 328 -7.81 0.56 11.45
C ILE A 328 -6.72 -0.43 11.90
N HIS A 329 -6.88 -1.04 13.03
CA HIS A 329 -5.92 -2.00 13.59
C HIS A 329 -6.64 -3.23 14.16
N VAL A 330 -5.88 -4.31 14.30
CA VAL A 330 -6.38 -5.58 14.86
C VAL A 330 -5.39 -6.14 15.88
N ARG A 331 -5.93 -6.72 16.91
CA ARG A 331 -5.22 -7.56 17.89
C ARG A 331 -6.04 -8.83 18.07
N SER A 332 -5.44 -9.98 17.88
CA SER A 332 -6.14 -11.24 18.05
C SER A 332 -5.19 -12.34 18.51
N LYS A 333 -5.76 -13.30 19.21
CA LYS A 333 -5.07 -14.53 19.60
C LYS A 333 -6.04 -15.69 19.43
N LYS A 334 -5.57 -16.74 18.75
CA LYS A 334 -6.35 -17.95 18.53
C LYS A 334 -6.90 -18.50 19.84
N GLU A 335 -8.17 -18.93 19.85
CA GLU A 335 -8.96 -19.43 20.97
C GLU A 335 -9.22 -18.42 22.12
N VAL A 336 -8.75 -17.18 21.99
CA VAL A 336 -8.96 -16.12 22.99
C VAL A 336 -10.02 -15.12 22.51
N GLY A 337 -9.89 -14.64 21.27
CA GLY A 337 -10.80 -13.65 20.66
C GLY A 337 -10.08 -12.63 19.80
N THR A 338 -10.84 -11.67 19.30
CA THR A 338 -10.34 -10.62 18.41
C THR A 338 -10.77 -9.25 18.90
N THR A 339 -9.89 -8.28 18.78
CA THR A 339 -10.19 -6.86 18.98
C THR A 339 -9.82 -6.11 17.71
N ILE A 340 -10.79 -5.42 17.12
CA ILE A 340 -10.59 -4.52 15.99
C ILE A 340 -10.94 -3.12 16.44
N GLY A 341 -10.06 -2.16 16.14
CA GLY A 341 -10.25 -0.77 16.53
C GLY A 341 -9.85 0.20 15.43
N PHE A 342 -10.43 1.39 15.49
CA PHE A 342 -10.15 2.49 14.58
C PHE A 342 -10.22 3.82 15.32
N ILE A 343 -9.62 4.85 14.72
CA ILE A 343 -9.55 6.20 15.29
C ILE A 343 -10.47 7.11 14.49
N LEU A 344 -11.17 8.01 15.19
CA LEU A 344 -11.91 9.11 14.59
C LEU A 344 -11.49 10.45 15.21
N ASP A 345 -11.78 11.55 14.53
CA ASP A 345 -11.61 12.87 15.13
C ASP A 345 -12.71 13.13 16.16
N SER A 346 -12.32 13.61 17.33
CA SER A 346 -13.27 14.13 18.28
C SER A 346 -13.81 15.48 17.76
N GLN A 347 -15.06 15.76 18.04
CA GLN A 347 -15.56 17.11 17.82
C GLN A 347 -14.79 18.04 18.75
N LYS A 348 -14.01 19.00 18.20
CA LYS A 348 -13.48 20.10 19.00
C LYS A 348 -14.68 20.81 19.63
N THR A 349 -14.75 20.80 20.95
CA THR A 349 -15.64 21.71 21.68
C THR A 349 -15.15 23.10 21.30
N ASN A 350 -15.92 23.82 20.49
CA ASN A 350 -15.73 25.26 20.34
C ASN A 350 -16.08 25.83 21.71
N ASP A 351 -15.09 26.01 22.58
CA ASP A 351 -15.22 26.87 23.73
C ASP A 351 -15.50 28.29 23.20
N HIS A 352 -16.75 28.72 23.35
CA HIS A 352 -17.21 30.07 23.14
C HIS A 352 -16.83 30.93 24.35
#